data_f9970ed8c7a27acb56aad53e1da54f2f
#
_entry.id   f9970ed8c7a27acb56aad53e1da54f2f
#
_cell.length_a   1.000
_cell.length_b   1.000
_cell.length_c   1.000
_cell.angle_alpha   90.00
_cell.angle_beta   90.00
_cell.angle_gamma   90.00
#
_symmetry.space_group_name_H-M   'P 1'
#
loop_
_entity.id
_entity.type
_entity.pdbx_description
1 polymer ?
#
loop_
_entity_poly.entity_id
_entity_poly.type
_entity_poly.pdbx_seq_one_letter_code
_entity_poly.pdbx_strand_id
1 'polypeptide(L)'
;MQYFAGSLSALSLILVVDLPTDQRSAMFKQLFFGAGVLLMVQSARLRWMLLDRYRLLRSFVVGVLISVPLALLISPREALAIGMLGSLVVDVCLVCRAAWRIDETQTKQFFSALREGPDHLVERTIGLNLLGFGIISLCVSDLGPHVYVSVLPRDLRVLVFFFSVLLIWMALHHGFAVHYASLYFKRKSQTSDSSAESIFEFPGGHSPVFFDFVYVAYTVGMTFEMSDVGARTTEVRKIVVVQSLLAFLYTTIAISAFISLFTL
;
A
#
# COMPACT_ATOMS: atom_id res chain seq x y z
N MET A 1 -10.85 -12.42 20.05
CA MET A 1 -11.61 -11.16 20.01
C MET A 1 -12.74 -11.13 18.97
N GLN A 2 -12.76 -12.01 17.99
CA GLN A 2 -13.87 -12.14 17.00
C GLN A 2 -15.16 -12.76 17.57
N TYR A 3 -15.06 -13.60 18.60
CA TYR A 3 -16.24 -14.20 19.25
C TYR A 3 -17.09 -13.24 20.10
N PHE A 4 -16.52 -12.08 20.47
CA PHE A 4 -17.26 -11.09 21.29
C PHE A 4 -18.13 -10.13 20.46
N ALA A 5 -17.81 -9.91 19.19
CA ALA A 5 -18.60 -9.00 18.34
C ALA A 5 -19.92 -9.65 17.85
N GLY A 6 -19.91 -10.97 17.61
CA GLY A 6 -21.11 -11.72 17.22
C GLY A 6 -22.13 -11.90 18.35
N SER A 7 -21.69 -12.03 19.59
CA SER A 7 -22.57 -12.20 20.76
C SER A 7 -23.23 -10.90 21.20
N LEU A 8 -22.58 -9.74 21.03
CA LEU A 8 -23.14 -8.43 21.32
C LEU A 8 -24.25 -8.03 20.34
N SER A 9 -24.17 -8.47 19.08
CA SER A 9 -25.21 -8.22 18.08
C SER A 9 -26.48 -9.03 18.31
N ALA A 10 -26.36 -10.27 18.78
CA ALA A 10 -27.49 -11.13 19.09
C ALA A 10 -28.20 -10.71 20.40
N LEU A 11 -27.45 -10.35 21.44
CA LEU A 11 -27.99 -9.85 22.70
C LEU A 11 -28.66 -8.46 22.55
N SER A 12 -28.10 -7.59 21.71
CA SER A 12 -28.72 -6.29 21.44
C SER A 12 -29.99 -6.42 20.59
N LEU A 13 -30.11 -7.41 19.71
CA LEU A 13 -31.32 -7.69 18.96
C LEU A 13 -32.45 -8.26 19.87
N ILE A 14 -32.11 -9.10 20.83
CA ILE A 14 -33.09 -9.67 21.79
C ILE A 14 -33.61 -8.61 22.72
N LEU A 15 -32.79 -7.70 23.23
CA LEU A 15 -33.21 -6.57 24.09
C LEU A 15 -34.09 -5.54 23.37
N VAL A 16 -33.98 -5.43 22.02
CA VAL A 16 -34.80 -4.50 21.21
C VAL A 16 -36.22 -5.03 20.99
N VAL A 17 -36.45 -6.35 21.09
CA VAL A 17 -37.78 -6.95 20.86
C VAL A 17 -38.75 -6.64 21.99
N ASP A 18 -38.29 -6.40 23.22
CA ASP A 18 -39.11 -6.16 24.38
C ASP A 18 -39.41 -4.66 24.70
N LEU A 19 -38.88 -3.75 23.88
CA LEU A 19 -39.10 -2.31 24.07
C LEU A 19 -40.38 -1.83 23.38
N PRO A 20 -41.05 -0.77 23.90
CA PRO A 20 -42.17 -0.10 23.23
C PRO A 20 -41.79 0.40 21.83
N THR A 21 -42.75 0.38 20.90
CA THR A 21 -42.52 0.66 19.46
C THR A 21 -41.79 1.98 19.19
N ASP A 22 -42.02 2.99 20.03
CA ASP A 22 -41.45 4.32 19.91
C ASP A 22 -39.96 4.34 20.29
N GLN A 23 -39.59 3.57 21.31
CA GLN A 23 -38.19 3.42 21.74
C GLN A 23 -37.38 2.49 20.78
N ARG A 24 -38.03 1.51 20.15
CA ARG A 24 -37.41 0.68 19.14
C ARG A 24 -36.92 1.52 17.96
N SER A 25 -37.74 2.42 17.45
CA SER A 25 -37.39 3.27 16.31
C SER A 25 -36.21 4.21 16.59
N ALA A 26 -36.16 4.77 17.80
CA ALA A 26 -35.07 5.65 18.24
C ALA A 26 -33.75 4.86 18.42
N MET A 27 -33.82 3.68 19.04
CA MET A 27 -32.64 2.83 19.26
C MET A 27 -32.11 2.22 17.95
N PHE A 28 -32.98 1.83 17.01
CA PHE A 28 -32.59 1.45 15.66
C PHE A 28 -31.88 2.60 14.92
N LYS A 29 -32.43 3.82 14.97
CA LYS A 29 -31.80 5.00 14.38
C LYS A 29 -30.43 5.28 14.97
N GLN A 30 -30.26 5.18 16.30
CA GLN A 30 -28.97 5.36 16.96
C GLN A 30 -27.96 4.25 16.60
N LEU A 31 -28.39 3.00 16.55
CA LEU A 31 -27.54 1.86 16.13
C LEU A 31 -27.11 1.98 14.66
N PHE A 32 -28.04 2.33 13.76
CA PHE A 32 -27.73 2.57 12.34
C PHE A 32 -26.86 3.81 12.14
N PHE A 33 -27.09 4.88 12.89
CA PHE A 33 -26.26 6.08 12.85
C PHE A 33 -24.84 5.79 13.38
N GLY A 34 -24.71 5.08 14.50
CA GLY A 34 -23.43 4.66 15.08
C GLY A 34 -22.66 3.71 14.14
N ALA A 35 -23.34 2.73 13.53
CA ALA A 35 -22.74 1.84 12.54
C ALA A 35 -22.31 2.61 11.27
N GLY A 36 -23.12 3.54 10.79
CA GLY A 36 -22.79 4.39 9.66
C GLY A 36 -21.56 5.28 9.91
N VAL A 37 -21.47 5.89 11.08
CA VAL A 37 -20.32 6.70 11.50
C VAL A 37 -19.06 5.83 11.61
N LEU A 38 -19.17 4.64 12.19
CA LEU A 38 -18.05 3.71 12.33
C LEU A 38 -17.52 3.28 10.96
N LEU A 39 -18.42 2.95 10.02
CA LEU A 39 -18.05 2.60 8.63
C LEU A 39 -17.42 3.78 7.89
N MET A 40 -17.93 5.01 8.10
CA MET A 40 -17.32 6.21 7.51
C MET A 40 -15.91 6.45 8.04
N VAL A 41 -15.72 6.35 9.35
CA VAL A 41 -14.38 6.52 9.96
C VAL A 41 -13.42 5.43 9.50
N GLN A 42 -13.89 4.21 9.39
CA GLN A 42 -13.07 3.09 8.92
C GLN A 42 -12.70 3.25 7.44
N SER A 43 -13.64 3.64 6.57
CA SER A 43 -13.37 3.92 5.17
C SER A 43 -12.42 5.11 4.98
N ALA A 44 -12.54 6.15 5.79
CA ALA A 44 -11.63 7.29 5.78
C ALA A 44 -10.19 6.88 6.17
N ARG A 45 -10.03 6.03 7.19
CA ARG A 45 -8.72 5.49 7.59
C ARG A 45 -8.08 4.66 6.47
N LEU A 46 -8.86 3.78 5.81
CA LEU A 46 -8.37 2.96 4.71
C LEU A 46 -7.97 3.82 3.49
N ARG A 47 -8.75 4.83 3.15
CA ARG A 47 -8.38 5.80 2.11
C ARG A 47 -7.05 6.47 2.42
N TRP A 48 -6.86 6.91 3.66
CA TRP A 48 -5.63 7.54 4.10
C TRP A 48 -4.42 6.60 4.08
N MET A 49 -4.63 5.30 4.31
CA MET A 49 -3.57 4.29 4.27
C MET A 49 -3.22 3.83 2.85
N LEU A 50 -4.22 3.65 1.97
CA LEU A 50 -4.06 2.92 0.72
C LEU A 50 -4.03 3.81 -0.53
N LEU A 51 -4.72 4.98 -0.53
CA LEU A 51 -4.77 5.83 -1.72
C LEU A 51 -3.51 6.65 -1.92
N ASP A 52 -2.98 6.65 -3.14
CA ASP A 52 -1.71 7.27 -3.50
C ASP A 52 -1.61 8.75 -3.15
N ARG A 53 -2.68 9.52 -3.35
CA ARG A 53 -2.71 10.95 -3.00
C ARG A 53 -2.45 11.21 -1.51
N TYR A 54 -3.01 10.37 -0.63
CA TYR A 54 -2.80 10.49 0.82
C TYR A 54 -1.45 9.91 1.24
N ARG A 55 -1.01 8.85 0.57
CA ARG A 55 0.33 8.28 0.74
C ARG A 55 1.40 9.32 0.43
N LEU A 56 1.25 10.04 -0.70
CA LEU A 56 2.11 11.15 -1.09
C LEU A 56 2.17 12.27 -0.07
N LEU A 57 0.99 12.81 0.28
CA LEU A 57 0.90 13.91 1.23
C LEU A 57 1.54 13.53 2.57
N ARG A 58 1.23 12.34 3.05
CA ARG A 58 1.80 11.80 4.29
C ARG A 58 3.31 11.65 4.20
N SER A 59 3.82 11.04 3.12
CA SER A 59 5.25 10.85 2.91
C SER A 59 5.97 12.20 2.84
N PHE A 60 5.40 13.19 2.16
CA PHE A 60 5.93 14.54 2.11
C PHE A 60 5.99 15.18 3.50
N VAL A 61 4.87 15.15 4.24
CA VAL A 61 4.79 15.73 5.59
C VAL A 61 5.79 15.06 6.53
N VAL A 62 5.83 13.73 6.58
CA VAL A 62 6.77 12.98 7.43
C VAL A 62 8.20 13.26 7.02
N GLY A 63 8.50 13.26 5.73
CA GLY A 63 9.83 13.57 5.19
C GLY A 63 10.30 14.95 5.62
N VAL A 64 9.48 15.98 5.47
CA VAL A 64 9.79 17.36 5.88
C VAL A 64 9.97 17.47 7.40
N LEU A 65 9.08 16.86 8.19
CA LEU A 65 9.16 16.89 9.65
C LEU A 65 10.44 16.24 10.20
N ILE A 66 11.01 15.27 9.49
CA ILE A 66 12.27 14.64 9.84
C ILE A 66 13.46 15.43 9.26
N SER A 67 13.41 15.79 7.96
CA SER A 67 14.54 16.40 7.27
C SER A 67 14.88 17.79 7.76
N VAL A 68 13.87 18.64 8.05
CA VAL A 68 14.10 20.03 8.41
C VAL A 68 14.87 20.20 9.72
N PRO A 69 14.46 19.57 10.86
CA PRO A 69 15.24 19.66 12.08
C PRO A 69 16.60 18.98 11.96
N LEU A 70 16.67 17.86 11.21
CA LEU A 70 17.91 17.13 11.05
C LEU A 70 18.94 17.90 10.21
N ALA A 71 18.51 18.71 9.24
CA ALA A 71 19.39 19.58 8.44
C ALA A 71 20.09 20.68 9.25
N LEU A 72 19.68 20.93 10.49
CA LEU A 72 20.38 21.80 11.44
C LEU A 72 21.58 21.11 12.12
N LEU A 73 21.61 19.76 12.09
CA LEU A 73 22.59 18.95 12.80
C LEU A 73 23.58 18.22 11.86
N ILE A 74 23.12 17.88 10.66
CA ILE A 74 23.90 17.15 9.65
C ILE A 74 23.76 17.84 8.27
N SER A 75 24.44 17.29 7.25
CA SER A 75 24.33 17.85 5.91
C SER A 75 22.89 17.79 5.37
N PRO A 76 22.41 18.79 4.61
CA PRO A 76 21.05 18.80 4.04
C PRO A 76 20.72 17.56 3.20
N ARG A 77 21.71 16.98 2.51
CA ARG A 77 21.55 15.78 1.71
C ARG A 77 21.30 14.55 2.58
N GLU A 78 22.09 14.37 3.62
CA GLU A 78 21.94 13.29 4.59
C GLU A 78 20.58 13.41 5.33
N ALA A 79 20.23 14.62 5.74
CA ALA A 79 18.95 14.92 6.36
C ALA A 79 17.77 14.55 5.45
N LEU A 80 17.85 14.88 4.16
CA LEU A 80 16.84 14.52 3.16
C LEU A 80 16.76 13.00 2.98
N ALA A 81 17.88 12.29 2.89
CA ALA A 81 17.91 10.83 2.77
C ALA A 81 17.25 10.14 3.98
N ILE A 82 17.55 10.59 5.20
CA ILE A 82 16.95 10.05 6.43
C ILE A 82 15.45 10.39 6.51
N GLY A 83 15.07 11.60 6.15
CA GLY A 83 13.65 12.00 6.11
C GLY A 83 12.86 11.16 5.12
N MET A 84 13.43 10.89 3.96
CA MET A 84 12.83 10.01 2.96
C MET A 84 12.74 8.56 3.46
N LEU A 85 13.79 8.02 4.07
CA LEU A 85 13.75 6.71 4.70
C LEU A 85 12.63 6.63 5.74
N GLY A 86 12.52 7.60 6.63
CA GLY A 86 11.46 7.66 7.63
C GLY A 86 10.06 7.71 7.02
N SER A 87 9.87 8.48 5.94
CA SER A 87 8.60 8.53 5.22
C SER A 87 8.23 7.19 4.59
N LEU A 88 9.19 6.49 4.00
CA LEU A 88 9.01 5.16 3.41
C LEU A 88 8.67 4.11 4.47
N VAL A 89 9.35 4.13 5.63
CA VAL A 89 9.03 3.24 6.75
C VAL A 89 7.57 3.42 7.17
N VAL A 90 7.13 4.65 7.37
CA VAL A 90 5.74 4.94 7.76
C VAL A 90 4.76 4.47 6.68
N ASP A 91 5.05 4.72 5.41
CA ASP A 91 4.18 4.30 4.30
C ASP A 91 4.05 2.78 4.23
N VAL A 92 5.17 2.07 4.19
CA VAL A 92 5.20 0.59 4.11
C VAL A 92 4.51 -0.03 5.32
N CYS A 93 4.82 0.44 6.55
CA CYS A 93 4.19 -0.08 7.77
C CYS A 93 2.67 0.10 7.77
N LEU A 94 2.16 1.23 7.28
CA LEU A 94 0.72 1.48 7.25
C LEU A 94 0.01 0.59 6.22
N VAL A 95 0.59 0.40 5.04
CA VAL A 95 0.02 -0.50 4.03
C VAL A 95 0.09 -1.95 4.48
N CYS A 96 1.22 -2.40 5.04
CA CYS A 96 1.32 -3.73 5.64
C CYS A 96 0.26 -3.93 6.73
N ARG A 97 0.12 -2.95 7.65
CA ARG A 97 -0.92 -3.01 8.69
C ARG A 97 -2.33 -3.11 8.11
N ALA A 98 -2.63 -2.41 7.02
CA ALA A 98 -3.90 -2.53 6.33
C ALA A 98 -4.06 -3.94 5.75
N ALA A 99 -3.07 -4.45 5.03
CA ALA A 99 -3.10 -5.77 4.41
C ALA A 99 -3.36 -6.91 5.41
N TRP A 100 -2.75 -6.83 6.61
CA TRP A 100 -2.93 -7.85 7.66
C TRP A 100 -4.24 -7.75 8.46
N ARG A 101 -4.98 -6.62 8.37
CA ARG A 101 -6.13 -6.36 9.23
C ARG A 101 -7.46 -6.29 8.51
N ILE A 102 -7.44 -6.04 7.21
CA ILE A 102 -8.67 -5.88 6.42
C ILE A 102 -9.22 -7.26 6.06
N ASP A 103 -10.45 -7.53 6.46
CA ASP A 103 -11.19 -8.74 6.12
C ASP A 103 -11.82 -8.67 4.70
N GLU A 104 -12.45 -9.76 4.28
CA GLU A 104 -13.13 -9.88 2.99
C GLU A 104 -14.20 -8.80 2.78
N THR A 105 -15.04 -8.58 3.78
CA THR A 105 -16.15 -7.63 3.71
C THR A 105 -15.64 -6.20 3.56
N GLN A 106 -14.65 -5.83 4.36
CA GLN A 106 -14.02 -4.52 4.34
C GLN A 106 -13.27 -4.28 3.02
N THR A 107 -12.56 -5.30 2.51
CA THR A 107 -11.87 -5.24 1.22
C THR A 107 -12.87 -4.96 0.10
N LYS A 108 -13.93 -5.76 0.01
CA LYS A 108 -14.97 -5.60 -1.00
C LYS A 108 -15.65 -4.24 -0.91
N GLN A 109 -16.08 -3.81 0.28
CA GLN A 109 -16.74 -2.52 0.47
C GLN A 109 -15.84 -1.34 0.11
N PHE A 110 -14.57 -1.40 0.52
CA PHE A 110 -13.61 -0.33 0.25
C PHE A 110 -13.33 -0.18 -1.25
N PHE A 111 -12.91 -1.26 -1.91
CA PHE A 111 -12.50 -1.19 -3.31
C PHE A 111 -13.66 -1.03 -4.29
N SER A 112 -14.86 -1.58 -3.97
CA SER A 112 -16.06 -1.33 -4.80
C SER A 112 -16.57 0.11 -4.70
N ALA A 113 -16.32 0.80 -3.57
CA ALA A 113 -16.73 2.19 -3.37
C ALA A 113 -15.74 3.23 -3.94
N LEU A 114 -14.59 2.79 -4.48
CA LEU A 114 -13.62 3.69 -5.09
C LEU A 114 -14.14 4.21 -6.43
N ARG A 115 -14.37 5.53 -6.51
CA ARG A 115 -14.78 6.21 -7.74
C ARG A 115 -13.62 6.48 -8.70
N GLU A 116 -12.40 6.56 -8.17
CA GLU A 116 -11.20 6.81 -8.98
C GLU A 116 -10.92 5.59 -9.86
N GLY A 117 -10.82 5.83 -11.18
CA GLY A 117 -10.49 4.79 -12.14
C GLY A 117 -9.07 4.27 -11.90
N PRO A 118 -8.80 3.00 -12.24
CA PRO A 118 -7.47 2.44 -12.16
C PRO A 118 -6.46 3.10 -13.12
N ASP A 119 -6.94 3.89 -14.08
CA ASP A 119 -6.20 4.34 -15.26
C ASP A 119 -4.94 5.18 -14.94
N HIS A 120 -4.89 5.84 -13.78
CA HIS A 120 -3.73 6.66 -13.39
C HIS A 120 -3.00 6.13 -12.14
N LEU A 121 -3.47 5.04 -11.50
CA LEU A 121 -2.83 4.51 -10.30
C LEU A 121 -1.45 3.94 -10.60
N VAL A 122 -1.31 3.19 -11.70
CA VAL A 122 -0.03 2.60 -12.12
C VAL A 122 0.97 3.68 -12.47
N GLU A 123 0.58 4.65 -13.30
CA GLU A 123 1.45 5.76 -13.71
C GLU A 123 1.94 6.57 -12.53
N ARG A 124 1.06 6.90 -11.59
CA ARG A 124 1.40 7.61 -10.35
C ARG A 124 2.34 6.78 -9.46
N THR A 125 2.04 5.50 -9.27
CA THR A 125 2.89 4.60 -8.48
C THR A 125 4.28 4.52 -9.06
N ILE A 126 4.41 4.32 -10.38
CA ILE A 126 5.69 4.28 -11.08
C ILE A 126 6.43 5.62 -10.94
N GLY A 127 5.77 6.73 -11.26
CA GLY A 127 6.37 8.06 -11.22
C GLY A 127 6.94 8.41 -9.86
N LEU A 128 6.19 8.10 -8.79
CA LEU A 128 6.61 8.37 -7.42
C LEU A 128 7.81 7.51 -6.98
N ASN A 129 7.81 6.24 -7.39
CA ASN A 129 8.91 5.36 -7.05
C ASN A 129 10.19 5.74 -7.82
N LEU A 130 10.07 6.13 -9.10
CA LEU A 130 11.21 6.64 -9.88
C LEU A 130 11.76 7.94 -9.27
N LEU A 131 10.88 8.87 -8.87
CA LEU A 131 11.30 10.09 -8.18
C LEU A 131 12.01 9.77 -6.87
N GLY A 132 11.46 8.86 -6.08
CA GLY A 132 12.06 8.41 -4.81
C GLY A 132 13.43 7.79 -5.02
N PHE A 133 13.56 6.93 -6.01
CA PHE A 133 14.83 6.33 -6.39
C PHE A 133 15.85 7.40 -6.85
N GLY A 134 15.42 8.37 -7.66
CA GLY A 134 16.25 9.48 -8.11
C GLY A 134 16.78 10.33 -6.95
N ILE A 135 15.93 10.69 -5.99
CA ILE A 135 16.33 11.45 -4.79
C ILE A 135 17.35 10.67 -3.96
N ILE A 136 17.11 9.37 -3.72
CA ILE A 136 18.05 8.54 -2.96
C ILE A 136 19.38 8.38 -3.70
N SER A 137 19.34 8.18 -5.01
CA SER A 137 20.55 8.09 -5.83
C SER A 137 21.38 9.38 -5.75
N LEU A 138 20.74 10.56 -5.79
CA LEU A 138 21.41 11.84 -5.61
C LEU A 138 22.03 11.99 -4.20
N CYS A 139 21.34 11.50 -3.16
CA CYS A 139 21.84 11.57 -1.80
C CYS A 139 23.03 10.63 -1.53
N VAL A 140 23.17 9.59 -2.35
CA VAL A 140 24.17 8.52 -2.17
C VAL A 140 25.27 8.55 -3.21
N SER A 141 25.12 9.31 -4.31
CA SER A 141 26.17 9.47 -5.34
C SER A 141 27.52 9.93 -4.75
N ASP A 142 27.52 10.48 -3.57
CA ASP A 142 28.70 10.92 -2.82
C ASP A 142 29.33 9.82 -1.94
N LEU A 143 29.06 8.54 -2.19
CA LEU A 143 29.82 7.45 -1.55
C LEU A 143 31.28 7.37 -2.04
N GLY A 144 31.62 8.11 -3.09
CA GLY A 144 32.98 8.31 -3.57
C GLY A 144 33.83 9.16 -2.62
N PRO A 145 35.18 9.05 -2.68
CA PRO A 145 36.11 9.64 -1.70
C PRO A 145 36.27 11.16 -1.78
N HIS A 146 35.64 11.92 -2.68
CA HIS A 146 36.22 13.20 -3.07
C HIS A 146 35.42 14.50 -2.92
N VAL A 147 34.14 14.56 -2.50
CA VAL A 147 33.43 15.82 -2.71
C VAL A 147 32.68 16.45 -1.53
N TYR A 148 32.28 15.74 -0.50
CA TYR A 148 31.52 16.39 0.60
C TYR A 148 31.94 15.98 1.99
N VAL A 149 31.96 16.95 2.91
CA VAL A 149 32.08 16.71 4.35
C VAL A 149 30.80 16.02 4.82
N SER A 150 30.81 14.71 4.83
CA SER A 150 29.74 13.87 5.35
C SER A 150 29.89 13.81 6.88
N VAL A 151 28.79 14.02 7.59
CA VAL A 151 28.73 13.92 9.04
C VAL A 151 28.47 12.46 9.45
N LEU A 152 27.71 11.72 8.64
CA LEU A 152 27.41 10.33 8.90
C LEU A 152 28.54 9.40 8.46
N PRO A 153 28.88 8.37 9.28
CA PRO A 153 29.80 7.31 8.87
C PRO A 153 29.38 6.65 7.54
N ARG A 154 30.35 6.23 6.73
CA ARG A 154 30.11 5.57 5.42
C ARG A 154 29.16 4.38 5.57
N ASP A 155 29.39 3.52 6.56
CA ASP A 155 28.58 2.31 6.75
C ASP A 155 27.11 2.63 7.01
N LEU A 156 26.83 3.69 7.80
CA LEU A 156 25.48 4.12 8.06
C LEU A 156 24.79 4.68 6.80
N ARG A 157 25.53 5.41 5.95
CA ARG A 157 24.99 5.90 4.67
C ARG A 157 24.67 4.75 3.72
N VAL A 158 25.54 3.74 3.68
CA VAL A 158 25.29 2.51 2.89
C VAL A 158 24.03 1.78 3.38
N LEU A 159 23.87 1.64 4.70
CA LEU A 159 22.66 1.05 5.28
C LEU A 159 21.40 1.86 4.94
N VAL A 160 21.42 3.19 5.08
CA VAL A 160 20.31 4.06 4.71
C VAL A 160 19.94 3.87 3.24
N PHE A 161 20.93 3.75 2.36
CA PHE A 161 20.68 3.51 0.94
C PHE A 161 19.97 2.18 0.69
N PHE A 162 20.53 1.06 1.13
CA PHE A 162 19.94 -0.25 0.84
C PHE A 162 18.58 -0.43 1.49
N PHE A 163 18.40 0.10 2.70
CA PHE A 163 17.09 0.07 3.36
C PHE A 163 16.06 0.90 2.59
N SER A 164 16.46 2.06 2.08
CA SER A 164 15.59 2.88 1.27
C SER A 164 15.24 2.21 -0.06
N VAL A 165 16.22 1.58 -0.71
CA VAL A 165 16.00 0.80 -1.93
C VAL A 165 14.98 -0.30 -1.67
N LEU A 166 15.12 -1.09 -0.61
CA LEU A 166 14.16 -2.13 -0.23
C LEU A 166 12.75 -1.56 -0.02
N LEU A 167 12.64 -0.47 0.74
CA LEU A 167 11.34 0.12 1.05
C LEU A 167 10.66 0.76 -0.18
N ILE A 168 11.43 1.34 -1.10
CA ILE A 168 10.90 1.83 -2.39
C ILE A 168 10.37 0.65 -3.22
N TRP A 169 11.10 -0.46 -3.25
CA TRP A 169 10.63 -1.68 -3.91
C TRP A 169 9.31 -2.16 -3.30
N MET A 170 9.22 -2.24 -1.98
CA MET A 170 7.96 -2.60 -1.30
C MET A 170 6.83 -1.60 -1.63
N ALA A 171 7.10 -0.30 -1.60
CA ALA A 171 6.11 0.73 -1.90
C ALA A 171 5.59 0.65 -3.33
N LEU A 172 6.45 0.30 -4.30
CA LEU A 172 6.07 0.03 -5.69
C LEU A 172 5.07 -1.12 -5.78
N HIS A 173 5.39 -2.28 -5.17
CA HIS A 173 4.52 -3.45 -5.22
C HIS A 173 3.23 -3.28 -4.40
N HIS A 174 3.25 -2.49 -3.33
CA HIS A 174 2.02 -2.07 -2.64
C HIS A 174 1.09 -1.26 -3.56
N GLY A 175 1.65 -0.37 -4.40
CA GLY A 175 0.86 0.36 -5.40
C GLY A 175 0.18 -0.58 -6.39
N PHE A 176 0.90 -1.58 -6.90
CA PHE A 176 0.32 -2.61 -7.77
C PHE A 176 -0.75 -3.44 -7.06
N ALA A 177 -0.56 -3.80 -5.79
CA ALA A 177 -1.56 -4.52 -5.01
C ALA A 177 -2.88 -3.72 -4.89
N VAL A 178 -2.79 -2.41 -4.59
CA VAL A 178 -3.96 -1.52 -4.55
C VAL A 178 -4.63 -1.42 -5.93
N HIS A 179 -3.84 -1.34 -6.99
CA HIS A 179 -4.34 -1.30 -8.37
C HIS A 179 -5.08 -2.59 -8.75
N TYR A 180 -4.50 -3.76 -8.48
CA TYR A 180 -5.12 -5.06 -8.74
C TYR A 180 -6.44 -5.23 -7.98
N ALA A 181 -6.46 -4.89 -6.69
CA ALA A 181 -7.67 -4.93 -5.88
C ALA A 181 -8.75 -3.98 -6.43
N SER A 182 -8.38 -2.75 -6.81
CA SER A 182 -9.29 -1.77 -7.38
C SER A 182 -9.90 -2.26 -8.70
N LEU A 183 -9.07 -2.81 -9.58
CA LEU A 183 -9.51 -3.33 -10.88
C LEU A 183 -10.45 -4.54 -10.70
N TYR A 184 -10.10 -5.46 -9.79
CA TYR A 184 -10.88 -6.65 -9.49
C TYR A 184 -12.30 -6.31 -9.00
N PHE A 185 -12.41 -5.50 -7.96
CA PHE A 185 -13.70 -5.21 -7.34
C PHE A 185 -14.54 -4.22 -8.17
N LYS A 186 -13.92 -3.31 -8.92
CA LYS A 186 -14.62 -2.39 -9.82
C LYS A 186 -15.30 -3.17 -10.94
N ARG A 187 -14.59 -4.08 -11.60
CA ARG A 187 -15.15 -4.89 -12.68
C ARG A 187 -16.29 -5.78 -12.18
N LYS A 188 -16.12 -6.42 -11.04
CA LYS A 188 -17.14 -7.24 -10.38
C LYS A 188 -18.40 -6.46 -10.00
N SER A 189 -18.29 -5.16 -9.69
CA SER A 189 -19.43 -4.30 -9.36
C SER A 189 -20.20 -3.79 -10.57
N GLN A 190 -19.58 -3.75 -11.74
CA GLN A 190 -20.19 -3.24 -12.99
C GLN A 190 -20.96 -4.32 -13.74
N THR A 191 -20.73 -5.58 -13.45
CA THR A 191 -21.36 -6.70 -14.16
C THR A 191 -22.40 -7.33 -13.26
N SER A 192 -23.67 -7.19 -13.65
CA SER A 192 -24.82 -7.83 -12.98
C SER A 192 -24.87 -9.34 -13.23
N ASP A 193 -24.06 -9.82 -14.16
CA ASP A 193 -24.02 -11.21 -14.57
C ASP A 193 -23.00 -11.99 -13.73
N SER A 194 -23.45 -13.03 -13.03
CA SER A 194 -22.60 -13.92 -12.23
C SER A 194 -21.57 -14.70 -13.07
N SER A 195 -21.73 -14.66 -14.41
CA SER A 195 -20.85 -15.26 -15.41
C SER A 195 -19.71 -14.33 -15.84
N ALA A 196 -19.67 -13.07 -15.37
CA ALA A 196 -18.61 -12.14 -15.73
C ALA A 196 -17.26 -12.69 -15.26
N GLU A 197 -16.39 -12.89 -16.21
CA GLU A 197 -15.06 -13.44 -15.99
C GLU A 197 -14.25 -12.55 -15.04
N SER A 198 -13.93 -13.10 -13.87
CA SER A 198 -13.05 -12.44 -12.90
C SER A 198 -11.69 -12.17 -13.53
N ILE A 199 -11.10 -11.02 -13.28
CA ILE A 199 -9.77 -10.66 -13.83
C ILE A 199 -8.65 -11.54 -13.28
N PHE A 200 -8.81 -12.04 -12.05
CA PHE A 200 -7.93 -13.02 -11.41
C PHE A 200 -8.73 -14.22 -10.96
N GLU A 201 -8.13 -15.38 -11.08
CA GLU A 201 -8.61 -16.63 -10.49
C GLU A 201 -7.76 -16.96 -9.28
N PHE A 202 -8.36 -16.79 -8.10
CA PHE A 202 -7.74 -17.19 -6.85
C PHE A 202 -8.09 -18.64 -6.50
N PRO A 203 -7.13 -19.43 -6.02
CA PRO A 203 -7.42 -20.79 -5.56
C PRO A 203 -8.33 -20.78 -4.31
N GLY A 204 -9.13 -21.83 -4.13
CA GLY A 204 -9.96 -22.00 -2.92
C GLY A 204 -11.38 -21.43 -2.97
N GLY A 205 -11.79 -20.73 -4.04
CA GLY A 205 -13.19 -20.33 -4.24
C GLY A 205 -13.72 -19.25 -3.29
N HIS A 206 -12.87 -18.66 -2.44
CA HIS A 206 -13.24 -17.56 -1.54
C HIS A 206 -13.11 -16.22 -2.24
N SER A 207 -13.86 -15.23 -1.78
CA SER A 207 -13.61 -13.84 -2.21
C SER A 207 -12.27 -13.38 -1.66
N PRO A 208 -11.40 -12.77 -2.51
CA PRO A 208 -10.07 -12.37 -2.06
C PRO A 208 -10.12 -11.25 -1.03
N VAL A 209 -9.21 -11.29 -0.07
CA VAL A 209 -8.88 -10.20 0.85
C VAL A 209 -7.77 -9.32 0.27
N PHE A 210 -7.54 -8.15 0.83
CA PHE A 210 -6.50 -7.26 0.29
C PHE A 210 -5.10 -7.90 0.32
N PHE A 211 -4.83 -8.78 1.27
CA PHE A 211 -3.56 -9.51 1.36
C PHE A 211 -3.31 -10.42 0.15
N ASP A 212 -4.35 -10.99 -0.46
CA ASP A 212 -4.19 -11.83 -1.66
C ASP A 212 -3.66 -11.03 -2.85
N PHE A 213 -4.06 -9.76 -2.98
CA PHE A 213 -3.52 -8.86 -4.00
C PHE A 213 -2.08 -8.41 -3.67
N VAL A 214 -1.75 -8.25 -2.39
CA VAL A 214 -0.35 -8.04 -1.95
C VAL A 214 0.49 -9.25 -2.30
N TYR A 215 0.00 -10.46 -2.04
CA TYR A 215 0.66 -11.70 -2.42
C TYR A 215 0.96 -11.74 -3.92
N VAL A 216 -0.04 -11.50 -4.78
CA VAL A 216 0.16 -11.44 -6.24
C VAL A 216 1.23 -10.43 -6.62
N ALA A 217 1.13 -9.19 -6.09
CA ALA A 217 2.08 -8.14 -6.43
C ALA A 217 3.51 -8.46 -5.99
N TYR A 218 3.69 -9.06 -4.83
CA TYR A 218 5.01 -9.45 -4.33
C TYR A 218 5.58 -10.66 -5.05
N THR A 219 4.75 -11.65 -5.37
CA THR A 219 5.18 -12.81 -6.15
C THR A 219 5.72 -12.38 -7.51
N VAL A 220 4.97 -11.55 -8.24
CA VAL A 220 5.45 -10.96 -9.50
C VAL A 220 6.72 -10.14 -9.29
N GLY A 221 6.81 -9.38 -8.19
CA GLY A 221 7.98 -8.56 -7.88
C GLY A 221 9.26 -9.34 -7.60
N MET A 222 9.14 -10.51 -6.96
CA MET A 222 10.29 -11.35 -6.56
C MET A 222 10.67 -12.39 -7.62
N THR A 223 9.67 -12.98 -8.29
CA THR A 223 9.88 -14.11 -9.19
C THR A 223 9.60 -13.78 -10.65
N PHE A 224 9.05 -12.60 -10.94
CA PHE A 224 8.59 -12.17 -12.27
C PHE A 224 7.44 -13.05 -12.83
N GLU A 225 6.82 -13.87 -12.00
CA GLU A 225 5.84 -14.88 -12.35
C GLU A 225 4.67 -14.90 -11.35
N MET A 226 3.51 -15.42 -11.80
CA MET A 226 2.39 -15.79 -10.94
C MET A 226 2.21 -17.29 -11.01
N SER A 227 2.31 -17.99 -9.88
CA SER A 227 2.32 -19.45 -9.86
C SER A 227 0.92 -20.08 -9.73
N ASP A 228 0.11 -19.58 -8.80
CA ASP A 228 -1.18 -20.19 -8.39
C ASP A 228 -2.39 -19.28 -8.65
N VAL A 229 -2.17 -18.00 -8.99
CA VAL A 229 -3.22 -17.05 -9.33
C VAL A 229 -3.25 -16.82 -10.82
N GLY A 230 -4.34 -17.19 -11.47
CA GLY A 230 -4.49 -17.04 -12.92
C GLY A 230 -4.88 -15.62 -13.35
N ALA A 231 -4.11 -14.97 -14.24
CA ALA A 231 -4.50 -13.74 -14.92
C ALA A 231 -5.42 -14.04 -16.10
N ARG A 232 -6.73 -13.78 -15.95
CA ARG A 232 -7.74 -14.18 -16.93
C ARG A 232 -7.88 -13.21 -18.10
N THR A 233 -7.62 -11.93 -17.90
CA THR A 233 -7.82 -10.90 -18.94
C THR A 233 -6.52 -10.38 -19.53
N THR A 234 -6.55 -10.00 -20.80
CA THR A 234 -5.39 -9.39 -21.48
C THR A 234 -4.99 -8.06 -20.84
N GLU A 235 -5.94 -7.30 -20.30
CA GLU A 235 -5.68 -6.06 -19.57
C GLU A 235 -4.78 -6.31 -18.37
N VAL A 236 -5.12 -7.27 -17.51
CA VAL A 236 -4.32 -7.63 -16.36
C VAL A 236 -2.95 -8.17 -16.76
N ARG A 237 -2.88 -9.02 -17.80
CA ARG A 237 -1.60 -9.54 -18.30
C ARG A 237 -0.64 -8.43 -18.72
N LYS A 238 -1.16 -7.36 -19.38
CA LYS A 238 -0.34 -6.18 -19.73
C LYS A 238 0.23 -5.49 -18.49
N ILE A 239 -0.58 -5.33 -17.44
CA ILE A 239 -0.14 -4.71 -16.19
C ILE A 239 0.91 -5.58 -15.48
N VAL A 240 0.71 -6.90 -15.45
CA VAL A 240 1.70 -7.85 -14.91
C VAL A 240 3.03 -7.77 -15.66
N VAL A 241 3.01 -7.70 -16.99
CA VAL A 241 4.25 -7.52 -17.79
C VAL A 241 4.95 -6.21 -17.43
N VAL A 242 4.22 -5.10 -17.31
CA VAL A 242 4.82 -3.82 -16.89
C VAL A 242 5.43 -3.94 -15.50
N GLN A 243 4.73 -4.55 -14.54
CA GLN A 243 5.25 -4.76 -13.19
C GLN A 243 6.51 -5.64 -13.19
N SER A 244 6.50 -6.74 -13.94
CA SER A 244 7.66 -7.64 -14.04
C SER A 244 8.90 -6.95 -14.64
N LEU A 245 8.71 -6.13 -15.69
CA LEU A 245 9.79 -5.33 -16.27
C LEU A 245 10.35 -4.31 -15.29
N LEU A 246 9.50 -3.64 -14.54
CA LEU A 246 9.93 -2.69 -13.50
C LEU A 246 10.67 -3.40 -12.36
N ALA A 247 10.17 -4.56 -11.92
CA ALA A 247 10.83 -5.35 -10.89
C ALA A 247 12.22 -5.83 -11.35
N PHE A 248 12.32 -6.28 -12.60
CA PHE A 248 13.60 -6.68 -13.21
C PHE A 248 14.60 -5.52 -13.26
N LEU A 249 14.19 -4.36 -13.79
CA LEU A 249 15.03 -3.17 -13.84
C LEU A 249 15.48 -2.75 -12.45
N TYR A 250 14.57 -2.75 -11.49
CA TYR A 250 14.85 -2.40 -10.11
C TYR A 250 15.90 -3.32 -9.48
N THR A 251 15.72 -4.63 -9.63
CA THR A 251 16.65 -5.64 -9.13
C THR A 251 18.02 -5.49 -9.78
N THR A 252 18.08 -5.25 -11.10
CA THR A 252 19.32 -5.03 -11.83
C THR A 252 20.08 -3.82 -11.32
N ILE A 253 19.39 -2.70 -11.09
CA ILE A 253 19.99 -1.47 -10.54
C ILE A 253 20.48 -1.69 -9.10
N ALA A 254 19.69 -2.38 -8.27
CA ALA A 254 20.05 -2.66 -6.88
C ALA A 254 21.32 -3.54 -6.81
N ILE A 255 21.41 -4.59 -7.63
CA ILE A 255 22.59 -5.46 -7.71
C ILE A 255 23.80 -4.67 -8.23
N SER A 256 23.63 -3.85 -9.27
CA SER A 256 24.72 -3.03 -9.81
C SER A 256 25.26 -2.05 -8.79
N ALA A 257 24.39 -1.40 -8.04
CA ALA A 257 24.77 -0.50 -6.94
C ALA A 257 25.51 -1.26 -5.82
N PHE A 258 25.04 -2.46 -5.48
CA PHE A 258 25.70 -3.31 -4.49
C PHE A 258 27.13 -3.67 -4.93
N ILE A 259 27.30 -4.17 -6.14
CA ILE A 259 28.63 -4.53 -6.68
C ILE A 259 29.54 -3.31 -6.69
N SER A 260 29.07 -2.16 -7.14
CA SER A 260 29.85 -0.91 -7.21
C SER A 260 30.42 -0.49 -5.84
N LEU A 261 29.71 -0.77 -4.75
CA LEU A 261 30.17 -0.43 -3.39
C LEU A 261 31.32 -1.31 -2.89
N PHE A 262 31.48 -2.52 -3.42
CA PHE A 262 32.53 -3.46 -3.04
C PHE A 262 33.74 -3.44 -3.98
N THR A 263 33.62 -2.80 -5.16
CA THR A 263 34.69 -2.69 -6.16
C THR A 263 35.42 -1.35 -6.12
N LEU A 264 34.94 -0.39 -5.33
CA LEU A 264 35.59 0.91 -5.03
C LEU A 264 36.27 0.86 -3.67
#